data_dae2bfa42d0715ff07115d492343a914
#
_entry.id   dae2bfa42d0715ff07115d492343a914
#
_cell.length_a   1.000
_cell.length_b   1.000
_cell.length_c   1.000
_cell.angle_alpha   90.00
_cell.angle_beta   90.00
_cell.angle_gamma   90.00
#
_symmetry.space_group_name_H-M   'P 1'
#
loop_
_entity.id
_entity.type
_entity.pdbx_description
1 polymer ?
#
loop_
_entity_poly.entity_id
_entity_poly.type
_entity_poly.pdbx_seq_one_letter_code
_entity_poly.pdbx_strand_id
1 'polypeptide(L)'
;SMLTVAWFVMLISFVMQYRIRLVMVFGFLLSGFFLLVSHINQMDPAIGQMMPVLNSPLLSIHVSIIMMSYALLSLTFLCGVMGIFLRSHGEELQALSRVFLYPALATMGFGIFIGAIWANVSWGNYWSWDSKETWALITFMIYAVVAHTQSLPLFRKPLAYHVYMTLAFLSIVMTYFGVNYFLTGMHSYA
;
A
#
# COMPACT_ATOMS: atom_id res chain seq x y z
N SER A 1 12.27 -1.03 2.27
CA SER A 1 10.88 -1.14 1.77
C SER A 1 10.29 0.21 1.30
N MET A 2 10.56 1.35 1.98
CA MET A 2 10.09 2.67 1.52
C MET A 2 10.69 3.10 0.18
N LEU A 3 11.95 2.77 -0.07
CA LEU A 3 12.58 2.98 -1.38
C LEU A 3 11.86 2.22 -2.49
N THR A 4 11.41 1.00 -2.21
CA THR A 4 10.67 0.17 -3.19
C THR A 4 9.30 0.79 -3.50
N VAL A 5 8.59 1.30 -2.48
CA VAL A 5 7.31 2.02 -2.70
C VAL A 5 7.54 3.28 -3.54
N ALA A 6 8.54 4.09 -3.19
CA ALA A 6 8.89 5.30 -3.95
C ALA A 6 9.17 4.98 -5.43
N TRP A 7 9.94 3.90 -5.68
CA TRP A 7 10.26 3.45 -7.03
C TRP A 7 9.01 3.00 -7.81
N PHE A 8 8.14 2.20 -7.21
CA PHE A 8 6.89 1.76 -7.85
C PHE A 8 5.94 2.94 -8.12
N VAL A 9 5.78 3.88 -7.17
CA VAL A 9 4.95 5.08 -7.38
C VAL A 9 5.47 5.86 -8.57
N MET A 10 6.79 6.05 -8.67
CA MET A 10 7.43 6.78 -9.76
C MET A 10 7.22 6.06 -11.09
N LEU A 11 7.47 4.74 -11.14
CA LEU A 11 7.31 3.93 -12.34
C LEU A 11 5.87 3.94 -12.85
N ILE A 12 4.89 3.72 -11.96
CA ILE A 12 3.47 3.70 -12.32
C ILE A 12 3.05 5.09 -12.82
N SER A 13 3.47 6.15 -12.13
CA SER A 13 3.16 7.53 -12.52
C SER A 13 3.75 7.89 -13.88
N PHE A 14 4.98 7.45 -14.15
CA PHE A 14 5.64 7.62 -15.44
C PHE A 14 4.88 6.91 -16.58
N VAL A 15 4.44 5.68 -16.36
CA VAL A 15 3.64 4.93 -17.35
C VAL A 15 2.28 5.60 -17.59
N MET A 16 1.64 6.09 -16.51
CA MET A 16 0.31 6.70 -16.60
C MET A 16 0.31 8.14 -17.13
N GLN A 17 1.45 8.82 -17.20
CA GLN A 17 1.54 10.22 -17.69
C GLN A 17 1.00 10.40 -19.11
N TYR A 18 1.09 9.36 -19.95
CA TYR A 18 0.55 9.39 -21.32
C TYR A 18 -0.98 9.50 -21.37
N ARG A 19 -1.64 9.11 -20.29
CA ARG A 19 -3.11 9.22 -20.14
C ARG A 19 -3.49 10.46 -19.35
N ILE A 20 -2.80 10.75 -18.26
CA ILE A 20 -3.15 11.83 -17.34
C ILE A 20 -1.87 12.48 -16.81
N ARG A 21 -1.56 13.68 -17.31
CA ARG A 21 -0.33 14.42 -16.92
C ARG A 21 -0.23 14.74 -15.42
N LEU A 22 -1.36 15.00 -14.78
CA LEU A 22 -1.42 15.29 -13.34
C LEU A 22 -0.90 14.14 -12.47
N VAL A 23 -1.09 12.88 -12.90
CA VAL A 23 -0.60 11.71 -12.17
C VAL A 23 0.92 11.75 -12.03
N MET A 24 1.64 12.23 -13.04
CA MET A 24 3.10 12.33 -12.96
C MET A 24 3.56 13.34 -11.90
N VAL A 25 2.94 14.52 -11.84
CA VAL A 25 3.30 15.56 -10.87
C VAL A 25 3.08 15.08 -9.44
N PHE A 26 1.90 14.52 -9.18
CA PHE A 26 1.55 14.02 -7.84
C PHE A 26 2.31 12.75 -7.47
N GLY A 27 2.55 11.86 -8.42
CA GLY A 27 3.37 10.68 -8.21
C GLY A 27 4.82 11.04 -7.92
N PHE A 28 5.34 12.09 -8.55
CA PHE A 28 6.69 12.61 -8.25
C PHE A 28 6.78 13.15 -6.83
N LEU A 29 5.81 13.96 -6.40
CA LEU A 29 5.75 14.50 -5.05
C LEU A 29 5.61 13.39 -3.99
N LEU A 30 4.74 12.41 -4.24
CA LEU A 30 4.54 11.27 -3.34
C LEU A 30 5.77 10.38 -3.27
N SER A 31 6.41 10.10 -4.40
CA SER A 31 7.68 9.36 -4.45
C SER A 31 8.77 10.09 -3.68
N GLY A 32 8.88 11.42 -3.86
CA GLY A 32 9.79 12.26 -3.11
C GLY A 32 9.54 12.21 -1.61
N PHE A 33 8.28 12.23 -1.18
CA PHE A 33 7.90 12.07 0.22
C PHE A 33 8.36 10.71 0.79
N PHE A 34 8.12 9.60 0.08
CA PHE A 34 8.59 8.28 0.52
C PHE A 34 10.11 8.17 0.55
N LEU A 35 10.83 8.82 -0.38
CA LEU A 35 12.28 8.90 -0.33
C LEU A 35 12.78 9.67 0.89
N LEU A 36 12.15 10.80 1.22
CA LEU A 36 12.45 11.59 2.40
C LEU A 36 12.26 10.77 3.69
N VAL A 37 11.11 10.09 3.81
CA VAL A 37 10.81 9.21 4.95
C VAL A 37 11.83 8.08 5.05
N SER A 38 12.24 7.49 3.91
CA SER A 38 13.28 6.46 3.89
C SER A 38 14.61 6.98 4.37
N HIS A 39 14.98 8.22 4.01
CA HIS A 39 16.25 8.83 4.42
C HIS A 39 16.27 9.12 5.93
N ILE A 40 15.18 9.65 6.49
CA ILE A 40 15.07 9.94 7.91
C ILE A 40 15.16 8.66 8.76
N ASN A 41 14.62 7.56 8.26
CA ASN A 41 14.59 6.28 8.98
C ASN A 41 15.92 5.49 8.91
N GLN A 42 16.87 5.93 8.10
CA GLN A 42 18.22 5.33 7.95
C GLN A 42 19.27 6.10 8.79
N MET A 43 19.01 6.30 10.06
CA MET A 43 19.95 6.99 10.95
C MET A 43 21.24 6.19 11.24
N ASP A 44 21.23 4.86 11.04
CA ASP A 44 22.39 4.00 11.14
C ASP A 44 22.61 3.22 9.83
N PRO A 45 23.56 3.62 8.98
CA PRO A 45 23.86 2.92 7.72
C PRO A 45 24.69 1.63 7.91
N ALA A 46 24.87 1.16 9.14
CA ALA A 46 25.62 -0.07 9.41
C ALA A 46 24.97 -1.27 8.69
N ILE A 47 25.74 -1.88 7.77
CA ILE A 47 25.35 -3.10 7.10
C ILE A 47 25.54 -4.26 8.08
N GLY A 48 24.48 -4.58 8.84
CA GLY A 48 24.44 -5.75 9.70
C GLY A 48 24.21 -7.05 8.91
N GLN A 49 24.57 -8.19 9.49
CA GLN A 49 24.20 -9.48 8.91
C GLN A 49 22.69 -9.69 9.04
N MET A 50 22.03 -9.97 7.92
CA MET A 50 20.61 -10.35 7.94
C MET A 50 20.43 -11.70 8.63
N MET A 51 19.37 -11.81 9.43
CA MET A 51 18.98 -13.11 10.00
C MET A 51 18.73 -14.12 8.85
N PRO A 52 19.15 -15.38 8.99
CA PRO A 52 19.00 -16.39 7.93
C PRO A 52 17.56 -16.53 7.39
N VAL A 53 16.55 -16.36 8.27
CA VAL A 53 15.13 -16.42 7.92
C VAL A 53 14.71 -15.32 6.95
N LEU A 54 15.41 -14.17 6.97
CA LEU A 54 15.16 -13.04 6.07
C LEU A 54 15.85 -13.18 4.72
N ASN A 55 16.82 -14.08 4.58
CA ASN A 55 17.53 -14.36 3.34
C ASN A 55 16.79 -15.42 2.51
N SER A 56 15.59 -15.08 2.07
CA SER A 56 14.72 -15.98 1.30
C SER A 56 14.21 -15.29 0.04
N PRO A 57 14.37 -15.91 -1.15
CA PRO A 57 13.77 -15.39 -2.38
C PRO A 57 12.25 -15.22 -2.29
N LEU A 58 11.58 -16.13 -1.57
CA LEU A 58 10.12 -16.08 -1.36
C LEU A 58 9.70 -14.86 -0.56
N LEU A 59 10.47 -14.49 0.49
CA LEU A 59 10.26 -13.25 1.24
C LEU A 59 10.45 -12.02 0.35
N SER A 60 11.47 -12.01 -0.49
CA SER A 60 11.74 -10.89 -1.39
C SER A 60 10.59 -10.67 -2.38
N ILE A 61 10.03 -11.75 -2.94
CA ILE A 61 8.86 -11.70 -3.82
C ILE A 61 7.64 -11.20 -3.04
N HIS A 62 7.36 -11.77 -1.86
CA HIS A 62 6.26 -11.33 -1.00
C HIS A 62 6.32 -9.82 -0.73
N VAL A 63 7.45 -9.34 -0.21
CA VAL A 63 7.63 -7.92 0.13
C VAL A 63 7.48 -7.04 -1.11
N SER A 64 8.04 -7.44 -2.26
CA SER A 64 7.93 -6.65 -3.49
C SER A 64 6.48 -6.49 -3.96
N ILE A 65 5.70 -7.55 -3.90
CA ILE A 65 4.28 -7.54 -4.29
C ILE A 65 3.46 -6.68 -3.31
N ILE A 66 3.69 -6.79 -2.00
CA ILE A 66 3.03 -5.95 -1.00
C ILE A 66 3.41 -4.47 -1.19
N MET A 67 4.67 -4.16 -1.47
CA MET A 67 5.11 -2.77 -1.72
C MET A 67 4.49 -2.21 -3.00
N MET A 68 4.32 -3.02 -4.05
CA MET A 68 3.57 -2.62 -5.24
C MET A 68 2.11 -2.29 -4.92
N SER A 69 1.44 -3.10 -4.11
CA SER A 69 0.09 -2.82 -3.64
C SER A 69 0.02 -1.47 -2.89
N TYR A 70 0.93 -1.23 -1.95
CA TYR A 70 0.97 0.02 -1.20
C TYR A 70 1.24 1.24 -2.10
N ALA A 71 2.06 1.10 -3.14
CA ALA A 71 2.28 2.14 -4.13
C ALA A 71 0.98 2.49 -4.89
N LEU A 72 0.25 1.48 -5.34
CA LEU A 72 -1.05 1.66 -6.02
C LEU A 72 -2.09 2.27 -5.07
N LEU A 73 -2.18 1.82 -3.82
CA LEU A 73 -3.09 2.38 -2.82
C LEU A 73 -2.72 3.82 -2.44
N SER A 74 -1.44 4.17 -2.45
CA SER A 74 -0.99 5.55 -2.26
C SER A 74 -1.45 6.47 -3.39
N LEU A 75 -1.49 5.98 -4.63
CA LEU A 75 -2.06 6.72 -5.76
C LEU A 75 -3.59 6.87 -5.63
N THR A 76 -4.30 5.87 -5.09
CA THR A 76 -5.73 6.02 -4.77
C THR A 76 -5.96 7.06 -3.68
N PHE A 77 -5.09 7.12 -2.67
CA PHE A 77 -5.13 8.16 -1.64
C PHE A 77 -4.97 9.55 -2.24
N LEU A 78 -4.01 9.75 -3.15
CA LEU A 78 -3.85 11.04 -3.84
C LEU A 78 -5.10 11.43 -4.62
N CYS A 79 -5.69 10.48 -5.37
CA CYS A 79 -6.96 10.72 -6.06
C CYS A 79 -8.08 11.07 -5.06
N GLY A 80 -8.07 10.45 -3.88
CA GLY A 80 -9.00 10.75 -2.79
C GLY A 80 -8.87 12.19 -2.31
N VAL A 81 -7.66 12.58 -1.91
CA VAL A 81 -7.37 13.95 -1.45
C VAL A 81 -7.73 14.98 -2.53
N MET A 82 -7.28 14.76 -3.76
CA MET A 82 -7.59 15.66 -4.88
C MET A 82 -9.10 15.77 -5.14
N GLY A 83 -9.84 14.66 -5.08
CA GLY A 83 -11.27 14.64 -5.31
C GLY A 83 -12.09 15.37 -4.23
N ILE A 84 -11.55 15.50 -3.02
CA ILE A 84 -12.15 16.32 -1.95
C ILE A 84 -12.02 17.83 -2.30
N PHE A 85 -10.86 18.25 -2.80
CA PHE A 85 -10.59 19.66 -3.12
C PHE A 85 -11.08 20.06 -4.51
N LEU A 86 -10.90 19.21 -5.53
CA LEU A 86 -11.27 19.44 -6.93
C LEU A 86 -12.61 18.76 -7.26
N ARG A 87 -13.68 19.21 -6.63
CA ARG A 87 -15.02 18.61 -6.76
C ARG A 87 -15.55 18.58 -8.19
N SER A 88 -15.14 19.52 -9.05
CA SER A 88 -15.50 19.55 -10.47
C SER A 88 -14.97 18.37 -11.26
N HIS A 89 -13.89 17.73 -10.81
CA HIS A 89 -13.26 16.55 -11.42
C HIS A 89 -13.48 15.27 -10.60
N GLY A 90 -14.43 15.30 -9.66
CA GLY A 90 -14.65 14.21 -8.71
C GLY A 90 -14.94 12.85 -9.38
N GLU A 91 -15.75 12.81 -10.42
CA GLU A 91 -16.07 11.57 -11.15
C GLU A 91 -14.86 11.01 -11.91
N GLU A 92 -14.08 11.89 -12.54
CA GLU A 92 -12.86 11.48 -13.26
C GLU A 92 -11.81 10.92 -12.30
N LEU A 93 -11.60 11.60 -11.17
CA LEU A 93 -10.67 11.16 -10.13
C LEU A 93 -11.14 9.86 -9.46
N GLN A 94 -12.45 9.66 -9.30
CA GLN A 94 -13.01 8.40 -8.82
C GLN A 94 -12.76 7.27 -9.81
N ALA A 95 -12.96 7.51 -11.11
CA ALA A 95 -12.69 6.52 -12.16
C ALA A 95 -11.20 6.15 -12.17
N LEU A 96 -10.31 7.15 -12.11
CA LEU A 96 -8.87 6.95 -12.03
C LEU A 96 -8.45 6.16 -10.79
N SER A 97 -9.00 6.51 -9.62
CA SER A 97 -8.75 5.80 -8.37
C SER A 97 -9.10 4.32 -8.46
N ARG A 98 -10.19 3.96 -9.15
CA ARG A 98 -10.57 2.57 -9.38
C ARG A 98 -9.58 1.82 -10.27
N VAL A 99 -8.99 2.48 -11.25
CA VAL A 99 -7.94 1.89 -12.10
C VAL A 99 -6.74 1.44 -11.27
N PHE A 100 -6.41 2.16 -10.19
CA PHE A 100 -5.35 1.77 -9.26
C PHE A 100 -5.83 0.77 -8.20
N LEU A 101 -7.09 0.89 -7.75
CA LEU A 101 -7.64 0.07 -6.66
C LEU A 101 -7.70 -1.42 -7.02
N TYR A 102 -8.20 -1.79 -8.20
CA TYR A 102 -8.36 -3.21 -8.54
C TYR A 102 -7.03 -3.96 -8.63
N PRO A 103 -6.00 -3.48 -9.34
CA PRO A 103 -4.70 -4.15 -9.30
C PRO A 103 -4.03 -4.09 -7.91
N ALA A 104 -4.30 -3.05 -7.11
CA ALA A 104 -3.81 -2.99 -5.74
C ALA A 104 -4.39 -4.10 -4.87
N LEU A 105 -5.70 -4.35 -4.94
CA LEU A 105 -6.35 -5.44 -4.23
C LEU A 105 -5.85 -6.81 -4.70
N ALA A 106 -5.70 -6.98 -6.02
CA ALA A 106 -5.17 -8.22 -6.58
C ALA A 106 -3.75 -8.50 -6.06
N THR A 107 -2.84 -7.52 -6.18
CA THR A 107 -1.46 -7.67 -5.70
C THR A 107 -1.39 -7.84 -4.18
N MET A 108 -2.25 -7.17 -3.41
CA MET A 108 -2.30 -7.33 -1.97
C MET A 108 -2.76 -8.74 -1.56
N GLY A 109 -3.82 -9.25 -2.19
CA GLY A 109 -4.29 -10.61 -1.97
C GLY A 109 -3.22 -11.65 -2.31
N PHE A 110 -2.59 -11.56 -3.48
CA PHE A 110 -1.46 -12.43 -3.85
C PHE A 110 -0.29 -12.30 -2.86
N GLY A 111 0.03 -11.08 -2.45
CA GLY A 111 1.08 -10.84 -1.46
C GLY A 111 0.80 -11.54 -0.12
N ILE A 112 -0.44 -11.45 0.40
CA ILE A 112 -0.84 -12.14 1.63
C ILE A 112 -0.67 -13.65 1.48
N PHE A 113 -1.11 -14.27 0.35
CA PHE A 113 -0.94 -15.70 0.11
C PHE A 113 0.53 -16.13 0.05
N ILE A 114 1.37 -15.40 -0.67
CA ILE A 114 2.82 -15.70 -0.74
C ILE A 114 3.46 -15.54 0.64
N GLY A 115 3.04 -14.53 1.42
CA GLY A 115 3.47 -14.35 2.79
C GLY A 115 3.10 -15.51 3.71
N ALA A 116 1.90 -16.05 3.56
CA ALA A 116 1.48 -17.25 4.29
C ALA A 116 2.32 -18.48 3.94
N ILE A 117 2.65 -18.68 2.66
CA ILE A 117 3.55 -19.77 2.23
C ILE A 117 4.94 -19.58 2.85
N TRP A 118 5.47 -18.35 2.82
CA TRP A 118 6.76 -18.04 3.43
C TRP A 118 6.74 -18.28 4.94
N ALA A 119 5.67 -17.87 5.63
CA ALA A 119 5.50 -18.08 7.07
C ALA A 119 5.52 -19.58 7.42
N ASN A 120 4.85 -20.40 6.63
CA ASN A 120 4.87 -21.87 6.83
C ASN A 120 6.27 -22.47 6.65
N VAL A 121 7.02 -22.03 5.64
CA VAL A 121 8.40 -22.49 5.41
C VAL A 121 9.34 -22.04 6.54
N SER A 122 9.13 -20.84 7.08
CA SER A 122 10.02 -20.22 8.07
C SER A 122 9.68 -20.59 9.51
N TRP A 123 8.40 -20.77 9.84
CA TRP A 123 7.90 -20.94 11.21
C TRP A 123 6.97 -22.16 11.39
N GLY A 124 6.64 -22.89 10.32
CA GLY A 124 5.81 -24.08 10.34
C GLY A 124 4.29 -23.82 10.39
N ASN A 125 3.85 -22.56 10.29
CA ASN A 125 2.45 -22.16 10.29
C ASN A 125 2.17 -21.17 9.17
N TYR A 126 1.07 -21.38 8.43
CA TYR A 126 0.65 -20.44 7.37
C TYR A 126 0.13 -19.12 7.91
N TRP A 127 -0.44 -19.12 9.11
CA TRP A 127 -1.08 -17.96 9.71
C TRP A 127 -1.04 -18.06 11.24
N SER A 128 -0.53 -17.03 11.90
CA SER A 128 -0.37 -17.00 13.36
C SER A 128 -1.13 -15.88 14.05
N TRP A 129 -1.92 -15.11 13.30
CA TRP A 129 -2.58 -13.89 13.78
C TRP A 129 -1.60 -12.84 14.30
N ASP A 130 -0.40 -12.85 13.76
CA ASP A 130 0.59 -11.83 14.04
C ASP A 130 0.08 -10.43 13.66
N SER A 131 0.59 -9.42 14.33
CA SER A 131 0.15 -8.02 14.13
C SER A 131 0.21 -7.57 12.67
N LYS A 132 1.27 -7.96 11.92
CA LYS A 132 1.39 -7.61 10.49
C LYS A 132 0.41 -8.37 9.61
N GLU A 133 0.20 -9.66 9.87
CA GLU A 133 -0.78 -10.47 9.15
C GLU A 133 -2.19 -9.91 9.35
N THR A 134 -2.54 -9.64 10.60
CA THR A 134 -3.86 -9.12 10.98
C THR A 134 -4.12 -7.75 10.34
N TRP A 135 -3.17 -6.81 10.43
CA TRP A 135 -3.34 -5.49 9.84
C TRP A 135 -3.29 -5.49 8.32
N ALA A 136 -2.55 -6.40 7.70
CA ALA A 136 -2.59 -6.60 6.24
C ALA A 136 -3.99 -7.07 5.80
N LEU A 137 -4.58 -8.02 6.52
CA LEU A 137 -5.94 -8.49 6.25
C LEU A 137 -6.98 -7.38 6.48
N ILE A 138 -6.89 -6.63 7.58
CA ILE A 138 -7.78 -5.49 7.87
C ILE A 138 -7.69 -4.46 6.74
N THR A 139 -6.48 -4.11 6.29
CA THR A 139 -6.29 -3.17 5.19
C THR A 139 -6.91 -3.70 3.91
N PHE A 140 -6.69 -4.97 3.57
CA PHE A 140 -7.32 -5.61 2.42
C PHE A 140 -8.85 -5.51 2.48
N MET A 141 -9.46 -5.82 3.62
CA MET A 141 -10.93 -5.77 3.81
C MET A 141 -11.47 -4.34 3.69
N ILE A 142 -10.79 -3.33 4.26
CA ILE A 142 -11.19 -1.93 4.16
C ILE A 142 -11.26 -1.50 2.68
N TYR A 143 -10.24 -1.80 1.90
CA TYR A 143 -10.22 -1.44 0.48
C TYR A 143 -11.16 -2.31 -0.37
N ALA A 144 -11.36 -3.58 -0.01
CA ALA A 144 -12.29 -4.48 -0.70
C ALA A 144 -13.75 -4.00 -0.61
N VAL A 145 -14.16 -3.35 0.48
CA VAL A 145 -15.50 -2.75 0.63
C VAL A 145 -15.81 -1.82 -0.56
N VAL A 146 -14.84 -1.01 -0.97
CA VAL A 146 -15.03 -0.02 -2.05
C VAL A 146 -15.09 -0.67 -3.44
N ALA A 147 -14.53 -1.87 -3.61
CA ALA A 147 -14.67 -2.62 -4.85
C ALA A 147 -16.12 -3.00 -5.16
N HIS A 148 -16.98 -3.06 -4.12
CA HIS A 148 -18.41 -3.35 -4.24
C HIS A 148 -19.30 -2.11 -4.40
N THR A 149 -18.81 -1.06 -5.05
CA THR A 149 -19.51 0.23 -5.23
C THR A 149 -20.91 0.07 -5.85
N GLN A 150 -21.12 -0.95 -6.69
CA GLN A 150 -22.43 -1.20 -7.29
C GLN A 150 -23.49 -1.58 -6.25
N SER A 151 -23.11 -2.34 -5.24
CA SER A 151 -23.95 -2.80 -4.13
C SER A 151 -24.08 -1.77 -3.00
N LEU A 152 -23.17 -0.80 -2.95
CA LEU A 152 -23.12 0.20 -1.89
C LEU A 152 -23.40 1.61 -2.46
N PRO A 153 -24.67 2.09 -2.38
CA PRO A 153 -25.08 3.38 -2.98
C PRO A 153 -24.26 4.58 -2.48
N LEU A 154 -23.73 4.50 -1.25
CA LEU A 154 -22.90 5.56 -0.66
C LEU A 154 -21.70 5.90 -1.54
N PHE A 155 -21.03 4.89 -2.09
CA PHE A 155 -19.82 5.06 -2.90
C PHE A 155 -20.09 5.41 -4.38
N ARG A 156 -21.37 5.55 -4.76
CA ARG A 156 -21.72 6.16 -6.05
C ARG A 156 -21.52 7.67 -6.04
N LYS A 157 -21.57 8.29 -4.84
CA LYS A 157 -21.32 9.73 -4.66
C LYS A 157 -19.80 9.96 -4.62
N PRO A 158 -19.23 10.75 -5.55
CA PRO A 158 -17.78 10.94 -5.64
C PRO A 158 -17.16 11.44 -4.33
N LEU A 159 -17.79 12.40 -3.67
CA LEU A 159 -17.28 12.94 -2.41
C LEU A 159 -17.17 11.88 -1.31
N ALA A 160 -18.20 11.06 -1.13
CA ALA A 160 -18.19 9.99 -0.12
C ALA A 160 -17.09 8.95 -0.43
N TYR A 161 -16.93 8.61 -1.70
CA TYR A 161 -15.85 7.74 -2.16
C TYR A 161 -14.48 8.33 -1.81
N HIS A 162 -14.24 9.60 -2.15
CA HIS A 162 -12.94 10.25 -1.94
C HIS A 162 -12.60 10.40 -0.44
N VAL A 163 -13.57 10.76 0.38
CA VAL A 163 -13.40 10.82 1.85
C VAL A 163 -13.03 9.42 2.39
N TYR A 164 -13.76 8.39 1.95
CA TYR A 164 -13.47 7.03 2.38
C TYR A 164 -12.06 6.59 1.98
N MET A 165 -11.64 6.81 0.72
CA MET A 165 -10.31 6.42 0.23
C MET A 165 -9.19 7.17 0.95
N THR A 166 -9.44 8.43 1.31
CA THR A 166 -8.48 9.23 2.10
C THR A 166 -8.33 8.65 3.51
N LEU A 167 -9.43 8.30 4.18
CA LEU A 167 -9.39 7.70 5.51
C LEU A 167 -8.87 6.26 5.50
N ALA A 168 -9.19 5.48 4.47
CA ALA A 168 -8.69 4.11 4.30
C ALA A 168 -7.16 4.05 4.32
N PHE A 169 -6.48 5.10 3.85
CA PHE A 169 -5.02 5.16 3.86
C PHE A 169 -4.40 5.08 5.27
N LEU A 170 -5.14 5.47 6.30
CA LEU A 170 -4.70 5.32 7.70
C LEU A 170 -4.46 3.85 8.07
N SER A 171 -5.15 2.89 7.45
CA SER A 171 -4.89 1.47 7.66
C SER A 171 -3.51 1.05 7.13
N ILE A 172 -3.04 1.63 6.03
CA ILE A 172 -1.69 1.40 5.50
C ILE A 172 -0.65 2.02 6.44
N VAL A 173 -0.89 3.25 6.89
CA VAL A 173 -0.01 3.91 7.87
C VAL A 173 0.09 3.07 9.15
N MET A 174 -1.03 2.52 9.62
CA MET A 174 -1.03 1.63 10.79
C MET A 174 -0.28 0.32 10.50
N THR A 175 -0.51 -0.32 9.37
CA THR A 175 0.16 -1.58 8.99
C THR A 175 1.67 -1.39 8.85
N TYR A 176 2.11 -0.26 8.31
CA TYR A 176 3.52 -0.01 8.06
C TYR A 176 4.25 0.57 9.28
N PHE A 177 3.72 1.62 9.88
CA PHE A 177 4.35 2.32 11.01
C PHE A 177 3.81 1.83 12.36
N GLY A 178 2.48 1.77 12.51
CA GLY A 178 1.85 1.43 13.77
C GLY A 178 2.29 0.06 14.30
N VAL A 179 2.30 -0.94 13.42
CA VAL A 179 2.72 -2.29 13.80
C VAL A 179 4.20 -2.33 14.17
N ASN A 180 5.06 -1.61 13.47
CA ASN A 180 6.50 -1.65 13.75
C ASN A 180 6.88 -0.91 15.04
N TYR A 181 6.16 0.17 15.41
CA TYR A 181 6.55 1.01 16.55
C TYR A 181 5.73 0.76 17.81
N PHE A 182 4.48 0.27 17.69
CA PHE A 182 3.58 0.15 18.84
C PHE A 182 3.14 -1.28 19.15
N LEU A 183 3.32 -2.22 18.20
CA LEU A 183 2.90 -3.60 18.36
C LEU A 183 4.09 -4.53 18.27
N THR A 184 4.04 -5.59 19.07
CA THR A 184 5.05 -6.67 19.05
C THR A 184 4.50 -7.86 18.25
N GLY A 185 5.37 -8.60 17.55
CA GLY A 185 4.97 -9.79 16.80
C GLY A 185 6.18 -10.48 16.17
N MET A 186 5.95 -11.64 15.54
CA MET A 186 7.01 -12.44 14.91
C MET A 186 7.70 -11.72 13.74
N HIS A 187 7.05 -10.71 13.16
CA HIS A 187 7.58 -9.84 12.12
C HIS A 187 8.24 -8.55 12.66
N SER A 188 8.38 -8.39 13.96
CA SER A 188 9.02 -7.24 14.59
C SER A 188 10.54 -7.48 14.64
N TYR A 189 11.24 -7.02 13.63
CA TYR A 189 12.70 -7.11 13.47
C TYR A 189 13.42 -5.79 13.84
N ALA A 190 12.85 -5.01 14.76
CA ALA A 190 13.46 -3.78 15.26
C ALA A 190 14.33 -4.05 16.47
#